data_94bcde1781840363bea2a4f218045c2e
#
_entry.id   94bcde1781840363bea2a4f218045c2e
#
_cell.length_a   1.000
_cell.length_b   1.000
_cell.length_c   1.000
_cell.angle_alpha   90.00
_cell.angle_beta   90.00
_cell.angle_gamma   90.00
#
_symmetry.space_group_name_H-M   'P 1'
#
loop_
_entity.id
_entity.type
_entity.pdbx_description
1 polymer ?
#
loop_
_entity_poly.entity_id
_entity_poly.type
_entity_poly.pdbx_seq_one_letter_code
_entity_poly.pdbx_strand_id
1 'polypeptide(L)'
;MAEVIARNEIEQRGWNSVEVRSAGIAAFDGAGASSGASRVSEAHGLDLTGHRATFLTKEVVTWADLILVMSTSHFMSVTELGAGEISSLITSFADEREGQAISESVPDPVGGTEQEYLETFDLIKDLVNKVLQRIGRSGYK
;
A
#
# COMPACT_ATOMS: atom_id res chain seq x y z
N MET A 1 -2.32 -1.65 -6.91
CA MET A 1 -3.63 -1.09 -6.47
C MET A 1 -3.50 -0.08 -5.34
N ALA A 2 -2.81 -0.42 -4.25
CA ALA A 2 -2.73 0.44 -3.07
C ALA A 2 -2.16 1.84 -3.37
N GLU A 3 -1.12 1.95 -4.18
CA GLU A 3 -0.53 3.25 -4.53
C GLU A 3 -1.52 4.15 -5.25
N VAL A 4 -2.24 3.65 -6.23
CA VAL A 4 -3.20 4.48 -6.99
C VAL A 4 -4.41 4.87 -6.14
N ILE A 5 -4.86 3.98 -5.27
CA ILE A 5 -5.93 4.28 -4.31
C ILE A 5 -5.47 5.40 -3.36
N ALA A 6 -4.29 5.26 -2.78
CA ALA A 6 -3.75 6.24 -1.84
C ALA A 6 -3.51 7.59 -2.50
N ARG A 7 -2.96 7.60 -3.70
CA ARG A 7 -2.71 8.83 -4.46
C ARG A 7 -4.01 9.57 -4.75
N ASN A 8 -5.04 8.85 -5.20
CA ASN A 8 -6.35 9.44 -5.47
C ASN A 8 -6.99 10.01 -4.20
N GLU A 9 -6.93 9.30 -3.08
CA GLU A 9 -7.49 9.76 -1.82
C GLU A 9 -6.75 10.99 -1.26
N ILE A 10 -5.43 11.06 -1.46
CA ILE A 10 -4.61 12.22 -1.09
C ILE A 10 -5.01 13.43 -1.92
N GLU A 11 -5.19 13.25 -3.23
CA GLU A 11 -5.64 14.33 -4.13
C GLU A 11 -7.02 14.85 -3.76
N GLN A 12 -7.96 13.96 -3.45
CA GLN A 12 -9.31 14.35 -3.04
C GLN A 12 -9.34 15.15 -1.74
N ARG A 13 -8.37 14.89 -0.85
CA ARG A 13 -8.21 15.65 0.40
C ARG A 13 -7.48 16.97 0.21
N GLY A 14 -6.93 17.22 -0.98
CA GLY A 14 -6.16 18.45 -1.26
C GLY A 14 -4.83 18.52 -0.51
N TRP A 15 -4.26 17.38 -0.14
CA TRP A 15 -3.00 17.34 0.59
C TRP A 15 -1.81 17.48 -0.35
N ASN A 16 -0.90 18.40 -0.05
CA ASN A 16 0.25 18.72 -0.91
C ASN A 16 1.59 18.24 -0.34
N SER A 17 1.64 17.86 0.93
CA SER A 17 2.88 17.47 1.61
C SER A 17 3.05 15.96 1.77
N VAL A 18 2.10 15.17 1.28
CA VAL A 18 2.14 13.71 1.37
C VAL A 18 2.39 13.12 0.00
N GLU A 19 3.44 12.32 -0.12
CA GLU A 19 3.78 11.58 -1.34
C GLU A 19 3.71 10.09 -1.06
N VAL A 20 3.20 9.32 -2.01
CA VAL A 20 3.06 7.87 -1.90
C VAL A 20 3.76 7.15 -3.04
N ARG A 21 4.44 6.07 -2.69
CA ARG A 21 5.06 5.14 -3.63
C ARG A 21 4.77 3.71 -3.21
N SER A 22 4.94 2.77 -4.11
CA SER A 22 4.84 1.34 -3.82
C SER A 22 6.08 0.61 -4.30
N ALA A 23 6.38 -0.51 -3.64
CA ALA A 23 7.48 -1.39 -4.02
C ALA A 23 7.13 -2.83 -3.65
N GLY A 24 7.79 -3.80 -4.26
CA GLY A 24 7.56 -5.21 -4.02
C GLY A 24 8.84 -5.99 -3.85
N ILE A 25 8.80 -7.06 -3.06
CA ILE A 25 9.95 -7.92 -2.80
C ILE A 25 10.24 -8.90 -3.94
N ALA A 26 9.27 -9.15 -4.81
CA ALA A 26 9.38 -10.04 -5.96
C ALA A 26 9.06 -9.32 -7.28
N ALA A 27 9.03 -7.98 -7.27
CA ALA A 27 8.70 -7.20 -8.45
C ALA A 27 9.85 -7.17 -9.45
N PHE A 28 9.51 -7.18 -10.74
CA PHE A 28 10.44 -6.83 -11.81
C PHE A 28 10.33 -5.32 -12.05
N ASP A 29 11.44 -4.60 -11.95
CA ASP A 29 11.45 -3.16 -12.18
C ASP A 29 10.86 -2.81 -13.55
N GLY A 30 9.91 -1.87 -13.54
CA GLY A 30 9.24 -1.41 -14.75
C GLY A 30 8.08 -2.26 -15.23
N ALA A 31 7.78 -3.38 -14.57
CA ALA A 31 6.63 -4.20 -14.93
C ALA A 31 5.32 -3.45 -14.69
N GLY A 32 4.35 -3.61 -15.60
CA GLY A 32 3.03 -3.03 -15.45
C GLY A 32 2.18 -3.76 -14.42
N ALA A 33 1.05 -3.17 -14.05
CA ALA A 33 0.08 -3.79 -13.18
C ALA A 33 -0.53 -5.04 -13.84
N SER A 34 -0.96 -6.01 -13.02
CA SER A 34 -1.68 -7.18 -13.54
C SER A 34 -3.01 -6.77 -14.18
N SER A 35 -3.51 -7.59 -15.12
CA SER A 35 -4.77 -7.29 -15.79
C SER A 35 -5.96 -7.25 -14.85
N GLY A 36 -5.98 -8.11 -13.81
CA GLY A 36 -7.01 -8.08 -12.77
C GLY A 36 -7.01 -6.79 -11.97
N ALA A 37 -5.83 -6.33 -11.57
CA ALA A 37 -5.68 -5.06 -10.86
C ALA A 37 -6.13 -3.88 -11.72
N SER A 38 -5.76 -3.87 -13.00
CA SER A 38 -6.15 -2.82 -13.93
C SER A 38 -7.65 -2.76 -14.13
N ARG A 39 -8.30 -3.92 -14.35
CA ARG A 39 -9.76 -3.98 -14.56
C ARG A 39 -10.55 -3.47 -13.35
N VAL A 40 -10.18 -3.91 -12.15
CA VAL A 40 -10.88 -3.51 -10.93
C VAL A 40 -10.66 -2.01 -10.65
N SER A 41 -9.45 -1.52 -10.85
CA SER A 41 -9.15 -0.10 -10.66
C SER A 41 -9.92 0.78 -11.66
N GLU A 42 -9.97 0.39 -12.92
CA GLU A 42 -10.74 1.08 -13.97
C GLU A 42 -12.23 1.14 -13.61
N ALA A 43 -12.79 0.03 -13.11
CA ALA A 43 -14.20 -0.01 -12.69
C ALA A 43 -14.50 0.99 -11.56
N HIS A 44 -13.49 1.41 -10.81
CA HIS A 44 -13.60 2.43 -9.75
C HIS A 44 -13.08 3.81 -10.19
N GLY A 45 -12.86 4.01 -11.49
CA GLY A 45 -12.40 5.30 -12.03
C GLY A 45 -10.91 5.58 -11.83
N LEU A 46 -10.11 4.57 -11.51
CA LEU A 46 -8.68 4.70 -11.29
C LEU A 46 -7.88 4.07 -12.43
N ASP A 47 -6.86 4.76 -12.92
CA ASP A 47 -6.05 4.35 -14.05
C ASP A 47 -4.69 3.79 -13.57
N LEU A 48 -4.45 2.50 -13.88
CA LEU A 48 -3.18 1.82 -13.61
C LEU A 48 -2.30 1.66 -14.84
N THR A 49 -2.68 2.20 -16.00
CA THR A 49 -1.92 1.99 -17.24
C THR A 49 -0.50 2.55 -17.18
N GLY A 50 -0.31 3.62 -16.41
CA GLY A 50 1.02 4.22 -16.19
C GLY A 50 1.81 3.63 -15.04
N HIS A 51 1.20 2.72 -14.29
CA HIS A 51 1.89 2.12 -13.13
C HIS A 51 3.02 1.20 -13.56
N ARG A 52 4.16 1.31 -12.89
CA ARG A 52 5.31 0.41 -13.08
C ARG A 52 5.79 -0.07 -11.71
N ALA A 53 6.05 -1.37 -11.64
CA ALA A 53 6.54 -1.99 -10.42
C ALA A 53 7.95 -1.48 -10.09
N THR A 54 8.22 -1.32 -8.79
CA THR A 54 9.54 -0.96 -8.27
C THR A 54 9.98 -2.07 -7.31
N PHE A 55 11.21 -2.55 -7.49
CA PHE A 55 11.79 -3.52 -6.57
C PHE A 55 12.13 -2.82 -5.24
N LEU A 56 11.87 -3.51 -4.13
CA LEU A 56 12.18 -2.98 -2.79
C LEU A 56 13.70 -2.96 -2.57
N THR A 57 14.25 -1.77 -2.40
CA THR A 57 15.69 -1.55 -2.18
C THR A 57 15.92 -0.70 -0.94
N LYS A 58 17.18 -0.64 -0.49
CA LYS A 58 17.56 0.23 0.62
C LYS A 58 17.29 1.71 0.33
N GLU A 59 17.45 2.13 -0.91
CA GLU A 59 17.17 3.51 -1.34
C GLU A 59 15.69 3.85 -1.16
N VAL A 60 14.81 2.92 -1.52
CA VAL A 60 13.35 3.11 -1.36
C VAL A 60 12.98 3.24 0.12
N VAL A 61 13.51 2.37 0.98
CA VAL A 61 13.19 2.44 2.42
C VAL A 61 13.81 3.66 3.09
N THR A 62 14.95 4.13 2.60
CA THR A 62 15.60 5.36 3.11
C THR A 62 14.80 6.60 2.74
N TRP A 63 14.17 6.61 1.59
CA TRP A 63 13.30 7.71 1.15
C TRP A 63 12.05 7.87 2.04
N ALA A 64 11.51 6.77 2.54
CA ALA A 64 10.21 6.76 3.23
C ALA A 64 10.29 7.27 4.66
N ASP A 65 9.25 7.97 5.10
CA ASP A 65 9.03 8.33 6.51
C ASP A 65 8.14 7.30 7.22
N LEU A 66 7.27 6.64 6.45
CA LEU A 66 6.38 5.59 6.94
C LEU A 66 6.27 4.51 5.85
N ILE A 67 6.41 3.26 6.25
CA ILE A 67 6.26 2.12 5.37
C ILE A 67 5.11 1.25 5.87
N LEU A 68 4.15 0.99 5.00
CA LEU A 68 3.02 0.12 5.30
C LEU A 68 3.14 -1.13 4.46
N VAL A 69 3.15 -2.28 5.12
CA VAL A 69 3.31 -3.57 4.47
C VAL A 69 2.03 -4.39 4.53
N MET A 70 1.87 -5.29 3.56
CA MET A 70 0.65 -6.08 3.41
C MET A 70 0.70 -7.40 4.18
N SER A 71 1.90 -7.87 4.53
CA SER A 71 2.06 -9.15 5.22
C SER A 71 3.26 -9.14 6.16
N THR A 72 3.33 -10.12 7.05
CA THR A 72 4.46 -10.28 7.97
C THR A 72 5.77 -10.59 7.24
N SER A 73 5.71 -11.32 6.12
CA SER A 73 6.92 -11.56 5.31
C SER A 73 7.47 -10.28 4.72
N HIS A 74 6.61 -9.37 4.28
CA HIS A 74 7.03 -8.03 3.82
C HIS A 74 7.64 -7.22 4.95
N PHE A 75 7.06 -7.31 6.15
CA PHE A 75 7.61 -6.65 7.34
C PHE A 75 9.04 -7.13 7.64
N MET A 76 9.27 -8.43 7.54
CA MET A 76 10.63 -8.99 7.71
C MET A 76 11.59 -8.44 6.68
N SER A 77 11.17 -8.33 5.43
CA SER A 77 12.02 -7.81 4.35
C SER A 77 12.44 -6.35 4.58
N VAL A 78 11.51 -5.48 5.00
CA VAL A 78 11.85 -4.08 5.28
C VAL A 78 12.70 -3.96 6.55
N THR A 79 12.50 -4.84 7.52
CA THR A 79 13.32 -4.89 8.73
C THR A 79 14.76 -5.26 8.40
N GLU A 80 14.97 -6.23 7.52
CA GLU A 80 16.31 -6.61 7.04
C GLU A 80 17.02 -5.46 6.33
N LEU A 81 16.28 -4.54 5.72
CA LEU A 81 16.81 -3.34 5.10
C LEU A 81 16.99 -2.18 6.10
N GLY A 82 16.76 -2.42 7.39
CA GLY A 82 16.97 -1.43 8.44
C GLY A 82 15.80 -0.49 8.70
N ALA A 83 14.61 -0.78 8.16
CA ALA A 83 13.46 0.12 8.24
C ALA A 83 12.32 -0.37 9.14
N GLY A 84 12.59 -1.32 10.04
CA GLY A 84 11.55 -1.88 10.91
C GLY A 84 10.87 -0.84 11.81
N GLU A 85 11.61 0.16 12.29
CA GLU A 85 11.06 1.18 13.20
C GLU A 85 10.02 2.09 12.55
N ILE A 86 10.11 2.32 11.24
CA ILE A 86 9.15 3.15 10.51
C ILE A 86 8.10 2.32 9.77
N SER A 87 8.08 1.02 9.99
CA SER A 87 7.22 0.08 9.26
C SER A 87 6.14 -0.51 10.16
N SER A 88 4.97 -0.73 9.59
CA SER A 88 3.84 -1.40 10.24
C SER A 88 3.06 -2.21 9.20
N LEU A 89 2.38 -3.27 9.66
CA LEU A 89 1.31 -3.85 8.84
C LEU A 89 0.24 -2.79 8.62
N ILE A 90 -0.26 -2.69 7.40
CA ILE A 90 -1.28 -1.69 7.08
C ILE A 90 -2.55 -1.87 7.93
N THR A 91 -2.91 -3.11 8.23
CA THR A 91 -4.04 -3.43 9.11
C THR A 91 -3.83 -2.93 10.53
N SER A 92 -2.63 -3.12 11.07
CA SER A 92 -2.29 -2.64 12.41
C SER A 92 -2.29 -1.13 12.49
N PHE A 93 -1.71 -0.47 11.50
CA PHE A 93 -1.66 0.99 11.46
C PHE A 93 -3.05 1.59 11.30
N ALA A 94 -3.87 1.02 10.43
CA ALA A 94 -5.25 1.50 10.18
C ALA A 94 -6.11 1.40 11.43
N ASP A 95 -5.97 0.33 12.20
CA ASP A 95 -6.74 0.08 13.42
C ASP A 95 -6.05 0.58 14.70
N GLU A 96 -4.89 1.23 14.55
CA GLU A 96 -4.08 1.76 15.66
C GLU A 96 -3.72 0.69 16.69
N ARG A 97 -3.31 -0.50 16.18
CA ARG A 97 -3.00 -1.67 17.01
C ARG A 97 -1.51 -2.07 16.97
N GLU A 98 -0.61 -1.13 16.72
CA GLU A 98 0.82 -1.43 16.70
C GLU A 98 1.28 -2.02 18.03
N GLY A 99 2.12 -3.02 17.94
CA GLY A 99 2.63 -3.74 19.11
C GLY A 99 1.73 -4.82 19.66
N GLN A 100 0.57 -5.04 19.08
CA GLN A 100 -0.31 -6.15 19.43
C GLN A 100 0.10 -7.41 18.67
N ALA A 101 -0.11 -8.57 19.30
CA ALA A 101 0.42 -9.85 18.83
C ALA A 101 -0.22 -10.38 17.54
N ILE A 102 -1.39 -9.89 17.15
CA ILE A 102 -2.13 -10.43 16.02
C ILE A 102 -2.53 -9.30 15.07
N SER A 103 -1.97 -9.33 13.87
CA SER A 103 -2.38 -8.46 12.77
C SER A 103 -2.63 -9.33 11.54
N GLU A 104 -3.71 -9.04 10.85
CA GLU A 104 -4.07 -9.77 9.64
C GLU A 104 -3.28 -9.27 8.44
N SER A 105 -2.78 -10.20 7.64
CA SER A 105 -2.18 -9.87 6.35
C SER A 105 -3.28 -9.57 5.33
N VAL A 106 -3.00 -8.65 4.41
CA VAL A 106 -3.87 -8.41 3.26
C VAL A 106 -3.56 -9.48 2.22
N PRO A 107 -4.56 -10.23 1.74
CA PRO A 107 -4.33 -11.25 0.72
C PRO A 107 -3.81 -10.65 -0.58
N ASP A 108 -2.95 -11.39 -1.28
CA ASP A 108 -2.50 -11.05 -2.62
C ASP A 108 -3.45 -11.72 -3.62
N PRO A 109 -4.19 -10.95 -4.44
CA PRO A 109 -5.15 -11.53 -5.37
C PRO A 109 -4.53 -12.03 -6.68
N VAL A 110 -3.21 -11.92 -6.86
CA VAL A 110 -2.54 -12.33 -8.10
C VAL A 110 -2.86 -13.78 -8.42
N GLY A 111 -3.32 -14.02 -9.66
CA GLY A 111 -3.78 -15.34 -10.10
C GLY A 111 -5.20 -15.69 -9.67
N GLY A 112 -5.87 -14.84 -8.91
CA GLY A 112 -7.24 -15.05 -8.45
C GLY A 112 -8.30 -14.58 -9.43
N THR A 113 -9.55 -14.72 -8.99
CA THR A 113 -10.74 -14.31 -9.76
C THR A 113 -10.95 -12.80 -9.72
N GLU A 114 -11.84 -12.28 -10.58
CA GLU A 114 -12.26 -10.88 -10.53
C GLU A 114 -12.89 -10.54 -9.18
N GLN A 115 -13.66 -11.45 -8.60
CA GLN A 115 -14.28 -11.25 -7.30
C GLN A 115 -13.21 -11.09 -6.21
N GLU A 116 -12.15 -11.89 -6.24
CA GLU A 116 -11.05 -11.78 -5.29
C GLU A 116 -10.30 -10.45 -5.44
N TYR A 117 -10.09 -9.97 -6.67
CA TYR A 117 -9.52 -8.65 -6.93
C TYR A 117 -10.42 -7.53 -6.40
N LEU A 118 -11.72 -7.64 -6.60
CA LEU A 118 -12.68 -6.63 -6.12
C LEU A 118 -12.70 -6.57 -4.59
N GLU A 119 -12.75 -7.73 -3.93
CA GLU A 119 -12.72 -7.82 -2.47
C GLU A 119 -11.43 -7.21 -1.89
N THR A 120 -10.30 -7.51 -2.52
CA THR A 120 -9.00 -6.96 -2.11
C THR A 120 -8.95 -5.45 -2.35
N PHE A 121 -9.47 -4.97 -3.45
CA PHE A 121 -9.56 -3.54 -3.75
C PHE A 121 -10.37 -2.81 -2.67
N ASP A 122 -11.54 -3.32 -2.34
CA ASP A 122 -12.42 -2.72 -1.33
C ASP A 122 -11.76 -2.71 0.06
N LEU A 123 -11.09 -3.79 0.42
CA LEU A 123 -10.34 -3.88 1.67
C LEU A 123 -9.21 -2.86 1.72
N ILE A 124 -8.40 -2.76 0.67
CA ILE A 124 -7.29 -1.81 0.59
C ILE A 124 -7.81 -0.38 0.66
N LYS A 125 -8.89 -0.08 -0.05
CA LYS A 125 -9.51 1.26 -0.02
C LYS A 125 -9.95 1.65 1.38
N ASP A 126 -10.60 0.76 2.11
CA ASP A 126 -11.00 0.98 3.50
C ASP A 126 -9.79 1.22 4.40
N LEU A 127 -8.77 0.38 4.28
CA LEU A 127 -7.53 0.51 5.06
C LEU A 127 -6.80 1.82 4.75
N VAL A 128 -6.68 2.18 3.49
CA VAL A 128 -6.05 3.44 3.07
C VAL A 128 -6.78 4.65 3.66
N ASN A 129 -8.10 4.65 3.63
CA ASN A 129 -8.88 5.73 4.22
C ASN A 129 -8.61 5.86 5.73
N LYS A 130 -8.57 4.77 6.45
CA LYS A 130 -8.25 4.76 7.89
C LYS A 130 -6.81 5.25 8.15
N VAL A 131 -5.87 4.82 7.34
CA VAL A 131 -4.47 5.27 7.41
C VAL A 131 -4.39 6.79 7.23
N LEU A 132 -5.04 7.32 6.19
CA LEU A 132 -5.00 8.76 5.91
C LEU A 132 -5.71 9.58 6.98
N GLN A 133 -6.79 9.06 7.56
CA GLN A 133 -7.44 9.71 8.71
C GLN A 133 -6.47 9.83 9.89
N ARG A 134 -5.73 8.77 10.18
CA ARG A 134 -4.72 8.77 11.26
C ARG A 134 -3.59 9.75 10.96
N ILE A 135 -3.06 9.75 9.75
CA ILE A 135 -2.01 10.68 9.31
C ILE A 135 -2.49 12.13 9.42
N GLY A 136 -3.71 12.40 8.99
CA GLY A 136 -4.31 13.74 9.06
C GLY A 136 -4.44 14.26 10.47
N ARG A 137 -4.78 13.40 11.43
CA ARG A 137 -4.83 13.77 12.86
C ARG A 137 -3.44 14.10 13.42
N SER A 138 -2.39 13.54 12.83
CA SER A 138 -0.99 13.79 13.23
C SER A 138 -0.40 15.05 12.59
N GLY A 139 -1.16 15.76 11.74
CA GLY A 139 -0.73 17.01 11.12
C GLY A 139 -0.09 16.90 9.76
N TYR A 140 0.06 15.72 9.20
CA TYR A 140 0.55 15.52 7.84
C TYR A 140 -0.60 15.74 6.84
N LYS A 141 -0.46 16.73 5.98
CA LYS A 141 -1.50 17.05 4.98
C LYS A 141 -0.89 17.57 3.68
#